data_f2abc3a263430f437d9bd4106d2d49e2
#
_entry.id   f2abc3a263430f437d9bd4106d2d49e2
#
_cell.length_a   1.000
_cell.length_b   1.000
_cell.length_c   1.000
_cell.angle_alpha   90.00
_cell.angle_beta   90.00
_cell.angle_gamma   90.00
#
_symmetry.space_group_name_H-M   'P 1'
#
loop_
_entity.id
_entity.type
_entity.pdbx_description
1 polymer ?
#
loop_
_entity_poly.entity_id
_entity_poly.type
_entity_poly.pdbx_seq_one_letter_code
_entity_poly.pdbx_strand_id
1 'polypeptide(L)'
;MKKVIALVLALVMVFALCACGNSAPASSDSSAKKEALTFTTGGEAGTYYAFGSVLAQYVSNNTDLSVTAITGNGSKANVEDLDAGDVQLGFCQSDVMSYAYDGTNLFAETGAVGSFSVAAALYKEQVQIVTMNPDIKTVADLKGKIVSIGAQGSGVYFNAIDVLGAYGMTEADITPVYQSFGDSAESLKDKKIDAAFIVAGAPTTAIVDLSTSAQVYLVSIDDEHMDTLLASSPYYSAYTIAADVYGTPEDVQTVAVAAVVLVRDDVSDDDVYTFVSTIFDNIDAISEQHGKGAELSLEFASSMTSVPYHPGAAKYYEEQGLTIPDYLK
;
A
#
# COMPACT_ATOMS: atom_id res chain seq x y z
N MET A 1 33.17 -51.99 -37.58
CA MET A 1 32.07 -51.03 -37.34
C MET A 1 32.48 -49.77 -36.55
N LYS A 2 33.33 -49.84 -35.52
CA LYS A 2 33.76 -48.62 -34.78
C LYS A 2 34.63 -47.60 -35.56
N LYS A 3 35.37 -48.04 -36.58
CA LYS A 3 36.20 -47.16 -37.40
C LYS A 3 35.46 -46.41 -38.53
N VAL A 4 34.31 -46.93 -38.95
CA VAL A 4 33.46 -46.29 -39.99
C VAL A 4 32.61 -45.17 -39.37
N ILE A 5 32.19 -45.33 -38.12
CA ILE A 5 31.41 -44.33 -37.38
C ILE A 5 32.25 -43.08 -37.09
N ALA A 6 33.55 -43.24 -36.81
CA ALA A 6 34.45 -42.10 -36.58
C ALA A 6 34.71 -41.27 -37.85
N LEU A 7 34.69 -41.90 -39.04
CA LEU A 7 34.89 -41.21 -40.30
C LEU A 7 33.65 -40.42 -40.75
N VAL A 8 32.45 -40.88 -40.43
CA VAL A 8 31.20 -40.19 -40.74
C VAL A 8 31.00 -38.98 -39.86
N LEU A 9 31.40 -39.06 -38.58
CA LEU A 9 31.34 -37.91 -37.66
C LEU A 9 32.37 -36.80 -38.04
N ALA A 10 33.52 -37.17 -38.57
CA ALA A 10 34.51 -36.17 -39.05
C ALA A 10 34.07 -35.46 -40.34
N LEU A 11 33.30 -36.10 -41.23
CA LEU A 11 32.81 -35.51 -42.46
C LEU A 11 31.64 -34.54 -42.23
N VAL A 12 30.84 -34.71 -41.17
CA VAL A 12 29.74 -33.81 -40.83
C VAL A 12 30.24 -32.49 -40.22
N MET A 13 31.41 -32.48 -39.55
CA MET A 13 32.02 -31.26 -39.03
C MET A 13 32.69 -30.35 -40.08
N VAL A 14 33.03 -30.87 -41.24
CA VAL A 14 33.67 -30.07 -42.30
C VAL A 14 32.66 -29.29 -43.16
N PHE A 15 31.39 -29.71 -43.20
CA PHE A 15 30.34 -28.99 -43.93
C PHE A 15 29.71 -27.82 -43.14
N ALA A 16 30.03 -27.65 -41.86
CA ALA A 16 29.49 -26.57 -41.02
C ALA A 16 30.30 -25.26 -41.09
N LEU A 17 31.39 -25.21 -41.85
CA LEU A 17 32.31 -24.06 -41.89
C LEU A 17 32.28 -23.26 -43.22
N CYS A 18 31.38 -23.55 -44.14
CA CYS A 18 31.28 -22.84 -45.43
C CYS A 18 29.98 -22.09 -45.67
N ALA A 19 29.27 -21.70 -44.63
CA ALA A 19 28.07 -20.84 -44.73
C ALA A 19 28.32 -19.48 -44.04
N CYS A 20 29.41 -18.80 -44.41
CA CYS A 20 29.63 -17.39 -44.08
C CYS A 20 29.65 -16.59 -45.39
N GLY A 21 28.53 -15.97 -45.71
CA GLY A 21 28.46 -15.06 -46.85
C GLY A 21 27.03 -14.67 -47.21
N ASN A 22 26.41 -13.88 -46.37
CA ASN A 22 25.58 -12.73 -46.72
C ASN A 22 25.00 -12.14 -45.45
N SER A 23 25.68 -11.16 -44.86
CA SER A 23 25.17 -10.37 -43.74
C SER A 23 24.11 -9.44 -44.31
N ALA A 24 22.85 -9.87 -44.25
CA ALA A 24 21.77 -8.92 -44.07
C ALA A 24 21.95 -8.28 -42.68
N PRO A 25 21.78 -6.98 -42.53
CA PRO A 25 21.78 -6.41 -41.19
C PRO A 25 20.66 -7.08 -40.40
N ALA A 26 21.04 -7.85 -39.38
CA ALA A 26 20.10 -8.24 -38.35
C ALA A 26 19.57 -6.91 -37.80
N SER A 27 18.31 -6.62 -38.08
CA SER A 27 17.54 -5.70 -37.27
C SER A 27 17.66 -6.23 -35.83
N SER A 28 18.53 -5.60 -35.05
CA SER A 28 18.48 -5.71 -33.60
C SER A 28 17.13 -5.12 -33.20
N ASP A 29 16.13 -5.97 -33.13
CA ASP A 29 14.97 -5.75 -32.32
C ASP A 29 15.52 -5.79 -30.88
N SER A 30 16.16 -4.70 -30.44
CA SER A 30 16.37 -4.42 -29.06
C SER A 30 14.97 -4.04 -28.53
N SER A 31 14.16 -5.03 -28.19
CA SER A 31 13.16 -4.82 -27.17
C SER A 31 13.96 -4.26 -25.98
N ALA A 32 13.92 -2.95 -25.79
CA ALA A 32 14.49 -2.30 -24.63
C ALA A 32 13.95 -3.08 -23.44
N LYS A 33 14.87 -3.58 -22.60
CA LYS A 33 14.47 -4.33 -21.41
C LYS A 33 13.68 -3.34 -20.58
N LYS A 34 12.38 -3.60 -20.37
CA LYS A 34 11.55 -2.77 -19.49
C LYS A 34 12.22 -2.70 -18.12
N GLU A 35 12.32 -1.50 -17.57
CA GLU A 35 12.76 -1.34 -16.18
C GLU A 35 11.76 -2.03 -15.28
N ALA A 36 12.26 -2.89 -14.40
CA ALA A 36 11.42 -3.73 -13.55
C ALA A 36 11.31 -3.11 -12.15
N LEU A 37 10.10 -2.72 -11.76
CA LEU A 37 9.78 -2.18 -10.43
C LEU A 37 8.87 -3.15 -9.68
N THR A 38 9.33 -3.63 -8.53
CA THR A 38 8.50 -4.42 -7.60
C THR A 38 7.80 -3.46 -6.65
N PHE A 39 6.48 -3.60 -6.55
CA PHE A 39 5.61 -2.75 -5.74
C PHE A 39 5.00 -3.59 -4.60
N THR A 40 5.54 -3.45 -3.38
CA THR A 40 4.99 -4.11 -2.20
C THR A 40 3.73 -3.39 -1.72
N THR A 41 2.71 -4.15 -1.35
CA THR A 41 1.37 -3.63 -1.03
C THR A 41 0.93 -4.05 0.38
N GLY A 42 -0.16 -4.77 0.50
CA GLY A 42 -0.71 -5.34 1.72
C GLY A 42 -1.23 -6.75 1.47
N GLY A 43 -1.99 -7.28 2.41
CA GLY A 43 -2.69 -8.55 2.23
C GLY A 43 -3.77 -8.46 1.14
N GLU A 44 -4.08 -9.59 0.49
CA GLU A 44 -5.02 -9.67 -0.64
C GLU A 44 -6.43 -9.14 -0.34
N ALA A 45 -6.86 -9.21 0.91
CA ALA A 45 -8.18 -8.72 1.35
C ALA A 45 -8.19 -7.20 1.69
N GLY A 46 -7.09 -6.49 1.44
CA GLY A 46 -6.92 -5.05 1.69
C GLY A 46 -6.89 -4.20 0.42
N THR A 47 -7.10 -2.90 0.58
CA THR A 47 -7.14 -1.93 -0.53
C THR A 47 -5.78 -1.74 -1.19
N TYR A 48 -4.66 -1.83 -0.45
CA TYR A 48 -3.31 -1.72 -1.03
C TYR A 48 -3.08 -2.71 -2.16
N TYR A 49 -3.38 -3.99 -1.92
CA TYR A 49 -3.17 -5.01 -2.94
C TYR A 49 -4.12 -4.85 -4.13
N ALA A 50 -5.42 -4.62 -3.86
CA ALA A 50 -6.41 -4.47 -4.91
C ALA A 50 -6.10 -3.26 -5.82
N PHE A 51 -5.91 -2.08 -5.24
CA PHE A 51 -5.64 -0.87 -6.00
C PHE A 51 -4.22 -0.82 -6.56
N GLY A 52 -3.22 -1.27 -5.80
CA GLY A 52 -1.83 -1.37 -6.26
C GLY A 52 -1.67 -2.26 -7.47
N SER A 53 -2.43 -3.36 -7.54
CA SER A 53 -2.46 -4.25 -8.71
C SER A 53 -3.03 -3.54 -9.96
N VAL A 54 -4.07 -2.72 -9.79
CA VAL A 54 -4.63 -1.91 -10.90
C VAL A 54 -3.61 -0.89 -11.37
N LEU A 55 -2.96 -0.14 -10.46
CA LEU A 55 -1.94 0.85 -10.80
C LEU A 55 -0.75 0.20 -11.52
N ALA A 56 -0.22 -0.90 -10.97
CA ALA A 56 0.90 -1.62 -11.54
C ALA A 56 0.60 -2.14 -12.94
N GLN A 57 -0.58 -2.72 -13.15
CA GLN A 57 -1.02 -3.21 -14.45
C GLN A 57 -1.23 -2.06 -15.44
N TYR A 58 -1.84 -0.96 -15.00
CA TYR A 58 -2.10 0.19 -15.86
C TYR A 58 -0.80 0.81 -16.36
N VAL A 59 0.16 1.08 -15.47
CA VAL A 59 1.48 1.61 -15.83
C VAL A 59 2.22 0.66 -16.76
N SER A 60 2.27 -0.63 -16.45
CA SER A 60 2.98 -1.64 -17.28
C SER A 60 2.38 -1.81 -18.68
N ASN A 61 1.07 -1.59 -18.84
CA ASN A 61 0.41 -1.72 -20.13
C ASN A 61 0.55 -0.46 -21.00
N ASN A 62 0.81 0.70 -20.40
CA ASN A 62 0.80 1.98 -21.11
C ASN A 62 2.18 2.65 -21.20
N THR A 63 3.23 2.01 -20.64
CA THR A 63 4.61 2.55 -20.64
C THR A 63 5.63 1.44 -20.90
N ASP A 64 6.91 1.83 -20.94
CA ASP A 64 8.04 0.90 -20.99
C ASP A 64 8.47 0.38 -19.60
N LEU A 65 7.79 0.80 -18.51
CA LEU A 65 7.99 0.23 -17.18
C LEU A 65 7.32 -1.14 -17.06
N SER A 66 7.91 -2.01 -16.24
CA SER A 66 7.32 -3.29 -15.83
C SER A 66 7.08 -3.27 -14.33
N VAL A 67 5.92 -2.83 -13.91
CA VAL A 67 5.56 -2.75 -12.48
C VAL A 67 4.83 -4.03 -12.08
N THR A 68 5.30 -4.69 -11.01
CA THR A 68 4.70 -5.90 -10.46
C THR A 68 4.27 -5.66 -9.03
N ALA A 69 2.95 -5.64 -8.78
CA ALA A 69 2.42 -5.60 -7.43
C ALA A 69 2.57 -6.96 -6.75
N ILE A 70 3.09 -6.96 -5.53
CA ILE A 70 3.20 -8.14 -4.67
C ILE A 70 2.46 -7.91 -3.36
N THR A 71 2.02 -8.99 -2.73
CA THR A 71 1.48 -8.94 -1.36
C THR A 71 2.57 -8.54 -0.38
N GLY A 72 2.19 -7.76 0.65
CA GLY A 72 3.05 -7.33 1.73
C GLY A 72 2.34 -7.44 3.08
N ASN A 73 3.06 -7.15 4.15
CA ASN A 73 2.51 -7.15 5.51
C ASN A 73 2.05 -5.77 5.98
N GLY A 74 2.09 -4.77 5.09
CA GLY A 74 1.65 -3.39 5.37
C GLY A 74 2.81 -2.45 5.71
N SER A 75 2.47 -1.26 6.18
CA SER A 75 3.31 -0.06 6.15
C SER A 75 4.72 -0.23 6.72
N LYS A 76 4.86 -0.78 7.93
CA LYS A 76 6.19 -0.95 8.55
C LYS A 76 7.05 -1.94 7.77
N ALA A 77 6.49 -3.09 7.43
CA ALA A 77 7.21 -4.11 6.67
C ALA A 77 7.61 -3.60 5.28
N ASN A 78 6.71 -2.86 4.61
CA ASN A 78 6.99 -2.30 3.29
C ASN A 78 8.15 -1.29 3.32
N VAL A 79 8.25 -0.47 4.39
CA VAL A 79 9.41 0.42 4.60
C VAL A 79 10.69 -0.39 4.82
N GLU A 80 10.62 -1.46 5.60
CA GLU A 80 11.75 -2.36 5.83
C GLU A 80 12.21 -3.05 4.55
N ASP A 81 11.28 -3.47 3.67
CA ASP A 81 11.56 -4.07 2.36
C ASP A 81 12.21 -3.04 1.39
N LEU A 82 11.76 -1.77 1.43
CA LEU A 82 12.40 -0.67 0.68
C LEU A 82 13.84 -0.44 1.15
N ASP A 83 14.05 -0.34 2.46
CA ASP A 83 15.37 -0.10 3.05
C ASP A 83 16.34 -1.27 2.80
N ALA A 84 15.83 -2.50 2.83
CA ALA A 84 16.61 -3.68 2.49
C ALA A 84 17.00 -3.76 0.99
N GLY A 85 16.32 -2.98 0.13
CA GLY A 85 16.55 -3.00 -1.32
C GLY A 85 15.79 -4.13 -2.04
N ASP A 86 14.87 -4.80 -1.37
CA ASP A 86 14.12 -5.95 -1.92
C ASP A 86 13.03 -5.49 -2.91
N VAL A 87 12.52 -4.27 -2.74
CA VAL A 87 11.47 -3.67 -3.58
C VAL A 87 11.83 -2.24 -3.97
N GLN A 88 11.19 -1.70 -5.02
CA GLN A 88 11.40 -0.34 -5.52
C GLN A 88 10.28 0.61 -5.10
N LEU A 89 9.05 0.10 -4.96
CA LEU A 89 7.87 0.86 -4.60
C LEU A 89 7.17 0.17 -3.42
N GLY A 90 6.55 0.94 -2.53
CA GLY A 90 5.80 0.39 -1.41
C GLY A 90 4.63 1.27 -0.99
N PHE A 91 3.48 0.67 -0.68
CA PHE A 91 2.43 1.39 0.03
C PHE A 91 2.80 1.60 1.50
N CYS A 92 2.47 2.77 2.02
CA CYS A 92 2.65 3.12 3.41
C CYS A 92 1.56 4.09 3.88
N GLN A 93 1.20 4.02 5.15
CA GLN A 93 0.41 5.06 5.81
C GLN A 93 1.28 6.30 6.06
N SER A 94 0.70 7.49 5.97
CA SER A 94 1.41 8.77 6.15
C SER A 94 2.02 8.95 7.54
N ASP A 95 1.39 8.42 8.58
CA ASP A 95 1.91 8.40 9.95
C ASP A 95 3.14 7.48 10.06
N VAL A 96 3.03 6.24 9.58
CA VAL A 96 4.14 5.25 9.62
C VAL A 96 5.32 5.70 8.77
N MET A 97 5.05 6.28 7.58
CA MET A 97 6.07 6.91 6.75
C MET A 97 6.90 7.94 7.53
N SER A 98 6.21 8.82 8.27
CA SER A 98 6.87 9.84 9.08
C SER A 98 7.61 9.25 10.28
N TYR A 99 7.02 8.26 10.95
CA TYR A 99 7.70 7.57 12.06
C TYR A 99 8.98 6.86 11.61
N ALA A 100 8.96 6.27 10.43
CA ALA A 100 10.14 5.63 9.85
C ALA A 100 11.22 6.66 9.50
N TYR A 101 10.84 7.74 8.82
CA TYR A 101 11.77 8.78 8.40
C TYR A 101 12.44 9.48 9.58
N ASP A 102 11.69 9.73 10.66
CA ASP A 102 12.16 10.39 11.89
C ASP A 102 12.81 9.41 12.89
N GLY A 103 12.72 8.10 12.69
CA GLY A 103 13.21 7.09 13.64
C GLY A 103 12.46 7.11 14.97
N THR A 104 11.13 7.28 14.93
CA THR A 104 10.28 7.36 16.11
C THR A 104 9.33 6.15 16.24
N ASN A 105 8.56 6.06 17.30
CA ASN A 105 7.65 4.94 17.60
C ASN A 105 8.36 3.58 17.47
N LEU A 106 7.83 2.63 16.71
CA LEU A 106 8.44 1.30 16.52
C LEU A 106 9.78 1.33 15.74
N PHE A 107 10.17 2.48 15.19
CA PHE A 107 11.47 2.67 14.58
C PHE A 107 12.51 3.29 15.55
N ALA A 108 12.11 3.61 16.79
CA ALA A 108 13.03 4.19 17.78
C ALA A 108 14.21 3.26 18.14
N GLU A 109 14.01 1.94 18.06
CA GLU A 109 15.07 0.95 18.34
C GLU A 109 15.97 0.69 17.11
N THR A 110 15.42 0.75 15.89
CA THR A 110 16.14 0.50 14.64
C THR A 110 16.75 1.76 14.04
N GLY A 111 16.26 2.94 14.41
CA GLY A 111 16.68 4.24 13.91
C GLY A 111 15.87 4.72 12.70
N ALA A 112 16.21 5.93 12.24
CA ALA A 112 15.59 6.54 11.08
C ALA A 112 15.91 5.79 9.79
N VAL A 113 14.93 5.68 8.90
CA VAL A 113 15.05 5.10 7.56
C VAL A 113 14.94 6.23 6.55
N GLY A 114 16.04 6.55 5.87
CA GLY A 114 16.13 7.65 4.91
C GLY A 114 16.42 7.21 3.48
N SER A 115 16.10 5.96 3.13
CA SER A 115 16.38 5.35 1.82
C SER A 115 15.19 5.44 0.85
N PHE A 116 14.16 6.19 1.22
CA PHE A 116 12.93 6.35 0.44
C PHE A 116 12.44 7.80 0.41
N SER A 117 11.66 8.11 -0.62
CA SER A 117 10.97 9.37 -0.83
C SER A 117 9.51 9.14 -1.19
N VAL A 118 8.70 10.19 -1.19
CA VAL A 118 7.28 10.12 -1.56
C VAL A 118 7.14 10.16 -3.08
N ALA A 119 6.39 9.21 -3.65
CA ALA A 119 5.90 9.31 -5.01
C ALA A 119 4.55 10.05 -5.06
N ALA A 120 3.57 9.62 -4.28
CA ALA A 120 2.24 10.24 -4.24
C ALA A 120 1.43 9.82 -3.00
N ALA A 121 0.61 10.71 -2.45
CA ALA A 121 -0.53 10.32 -1.64
C ALA A 121 -1.75 10.04 -2.55
N LEU A 122 -2.47 8.95 -2.33
CA LEU A 122 -3.47 8.47 -3.28
C LEU A 122 -4.91 8.61 -2.79
N TYR A 123 -5.19 8.20 -1.56
CA TYR A 123 -6.54 8.21 -0.98
C TYR A 123 -6.46 8.19 0.55
N LYS A 124 -7.61 8.35 1.20
CA LYS A 124 -7.70 8.25 2.67
C LYS A 124 -7.98 6.82 3.11
N GLU A 125 -7.29 6.39 4.17
CA GLU A 125 -7.48 5.10 4.84
C GLU A 125 -8.19 5.32 6.15
N GLN A 126 -9.41 4.83 6.25
CA GLN A 126 -10.25 4.95 7.42
C GLN A 126 -9.85 3.92 8.48
N VAL A 127 -9.79 4.33 9.73
CA VAL A 127 -9.67 3.42 10.87
C VAL A 127 -11.03 2.77 11.10
N GLN A 128 -11.21 1.55 10.62
CA GLN A 128 -12.46 0.80 10.70
C GLN A 128 -12.36 -0.23 11.83
N ILE A 129 -13.13 -0.03 12.88
CA ILE A 129 -13.20 -0.98 14.01
C ILE A 129 -14.44 -1.84 13.79
N VAL A 130 -14.23 -3.05 13.28
CA VAL A 130 -15.29 -3.95 12.81
C VAL A 130 -15.66 -4.94 13.90
N THR A 131 -16.96 -5.15 14.11
CA THR A 131 -17.50 -6.18 15.01
C THR A 131 -18.76 -6.81 14.42
N MET A 132 -19.08 -8.02 14.85
CA MET A 132 -20.38 -8.68 14.61
C MET A 132 -21.28 -8.65 15.86
N ASN A 133 -20.81 -8.05 16.94
CA ASN A 133 -21.56 -7.93 18.19
C ASN A 133 -22.22 -6.54 18.29
N PRO A 134 -23.57 -6.43 18.23
CA PRO A 134 -24.28 -5.15 18.31
C PRO A 134 -24.14 -4.44 19.68
N ASP A 135 -23.61 -5.12 20.69
CA ASP A 135 -23.39 -4.55 22.01
C ASP A 135 -22.05 -3.80 22.14
N ILE A 136 -21.13 -3.98 21.19
CA ILE A 136 -19.88 -3.22 21.09
C ILE A 136 -20.16 -1.97 20.23
N LYS A 137 -20.37 -0.83 20.88
CA LYS A 137 -20.78 0.42 20.23
C LYS A 137 -19.74 1.52 20.28
N THR A 138 -18.89 1.48 21.31
CA THR A 138 -17.83 2.46 21.55
C THR A 138 -16.49 1.76 21.71
N VAL A 139 -15.40 2.49 21.57
CA VAL A 139 -14.05 1.95 21.79
C VAL A 139 -13.89 1.48 23.24
N ALA A 140 -14.56 2.12 24.21
CA ALA A 140 -14.53 1.69 25.61
C ALA A 140 -15.11 0.26 25.81
N ASP A 141 -16.02 -0.19 24.95
CA ASP A 141 -16.61 -1.55 25.01
C ASP A 141 -15.61 -2.64 24.60
N LEU A 142 -14.48 -2.26 24.03
CA LEU A 142 -13.39 -3.19 23.68
C LEU A 142 -12.63 -3.69 24.92
N LYS A 143 -12.80 -3.06 26.09
CA LYS A 143 -12.13 -3.47 27.33
C LYS A 143 -12.44 -4.92 27.69
N GLY A 144 -11.38 -5.73 27.85
CA GLY A 144 -11.50 -7.17 28.15
C GLY A 144 -11.91 -8.04 26.96
N LYS A 145 -12.03 -7.48 25.75
CA LYS A 145 -12.38 -8.21 24.53
C LYS A 145 -11.14 -8.77 23.82
N ILE A 146 -11.37 -9.76 22.98
CA ILE A 146 -10.34 -10.28 22.07
C ILE A 146 -10.40 -9.44 20.79
N VAL A 147 -9.35 -8.65 20.54
CA VAL A 147 -9.33 -7.66 19.46
C VAL A 147 -8.14 -7.89 18.54
N SER A 148 -8.40 -8.00 17.24
CA SER A 148 -7.35 -7.95 16.23
C SER A 148 -6.88 -6.49 16.04
N ILE A 149 -5.58 -6.27 16.23
CA ILE A 149 -4.95 -4.96 16.10
C ILE A 149 -3.98 -4.90 14.91
N GLY A 150 -4.29 -5.66 13.87
CA GLY A 150 -3.51 -5.74 12.62
C GLY A 150 -2.42 -6.82 12.66
N ALA A 151 -1.92 -7.16 11.48
CA ALA A 151 -0.80 -8.09 11.35
C ALA A 151 0.50 -7.48 11.91
N GLN A 152 1.42 -8.33 12.31
CA GLN A 152 2.77 -7.86 12.66
C GLN A 152 3.43 -7.19 11.46
N GLY A 153 4.01 -6.01 11.66
CA GLY A 153 4.59 -5.19 10.59
C GLY A 153 3.59 -4.31 9.85
N SER A 154 2.28 -4.34 10.21
CA SER A 154 1.29 -3.42 9.63
C SER A 154 1.29 -2.06 10.35
N GLY A 155 0.79 -1.02 9.64
CA GLY A 155 0.53 0.28 10.23
C GLY A 155 -0.69 0.30 11.15
N VAL A 156 -1.59 -0.68 11.02
CA VAL A 156 -2.82 -0.81 11.82
C VAL A 156 -2.55 -0.85 13.31
N TYR A 157 -1.43 -1.46 13.71
CA TYR A 157 -1.01 -1.53 15.11
C TYR A 157 -0.90 -0.13 15.74
N PHE A 158 -0.23 0.81 15.05
CA PHE A 158 -0.07 2.18 15.56
C PHE A 158 -1.42 2.86 15.76
N ASN A 159 -2.30 2.76 14.77
CA ASN A 159 -3.61 3.37 14.84
C ASN A 159 -4.49 2.75 15.94
N ALA A 160 -4.38 1.42 16.15
CA ALA A 160 -5.09 0.75 17.24
C ALA A 160 -4.61 1.25 18.61
N ILE A 161 -3.30 1.39 18.80
CA ILE A 161 -2.73 1.90 20.06
C ILE A 161 -3.11 3.37 20.28
N ASP A 162 -3.09 4.20 19.24
CA ASP A 162 -3.48 5.62 19.31
C ASP A 162 -4.96 5.75 19.71
N VAL A 163 -5.84 5.00 19.03
CA VAL A 163 -7.29 5.02 19.34
C VAL A 163 -7.57 4.53 20.76
N LEU A 164 -6.98 3.40 21.17
CA LEU A 164 -7.11 2.92 22.56
C LEU A 164 -6.59 3.96 23.55
N GLY A 165 -5.45 4.58 23.25
CA GLY A 165 -4.82 5.62 24.08
C GLY A 165 -5.70 6.86 24.25
N ALA A 166 -6.41 7.30 23.20
CA ALA A 166 -7.36 8.40 23.29
C ALA A 166 -8.46 8.13 24.33
N TYR A 167 -8.88 6.88 24.46
CA TYR A 167 -9.85 6.43 25.47
C TYR A 167 -9.21 6.07 26.83
N GLY A 168 -7.95 6.42 27.04
CA GLY A 168 -7.22 6.09 28.27
C GLY A 168 -6.98 4.60 28.47
N MET A 169 -7.07 3.83 27.40
CA MET A 169 -6.81 2.38 27.35
C MET A 169 -5.42 2.09 26.79
N THR A 170 -4.94 0.92 27.10
CA THR A 170 -3.69 0.38 26.57
C THR A 170 -3.92 -0.99 25.96
N GLU A 171 -2.94 -1.55 25.28
CA GLU A 171 -2.98 -2.92 24.78
C GLU A 171 -3.28 -3.96 25.89
N ALA A 172 -2.88 -3.68 27.14
CA ALA A 172 -3.15 -4.55 28.29
C ALA A 172 -4.63 -4.55 28.74
N ASP A 173 -5.44 -3.62 28.27
CA ASP A 173 -6.87 -3.56 28.55
C ASP A 173 -7.71 -4.43 27.63
N ILE A 174 -7.11 -5.02 26.60
CA ILE A 174 -7.72 -5.96 25.66
C ILE A 174 -6.93 -7.28 25.67
N THR A 175 -7.45 -8.30 24.96
CA THR A 175 -6.66 -9.48 24.59
C THR A 175 -6.27 -9.32 23.10
N PRO A 176 -5.07 -8.79 22.79
CA PRO A 176 -4.71 -8.49 21.42
C PRO A 176 -4.40 -9.77 20.64
N VAL A 177 -4.80 -9.78 19.36
CA VAL A 177 -4.34 -10.74 18.36
C VAL A 177 -3.81 -9.99 17.14
N TYR A 178 -2.83 -10.58 16.46
CA TYR A 178 -2.12 -9.95 15.35
C TYR A 178 -2.42 -10.74 14.08
N GLN A 179 -3.43 -10.29 13.32
CA GLN A 179 -3.96 -11.01 12.18
C GLN A 179 -4.04 -10.11 10.94
N SER A 180 -3.98 -10.73 9.74
CA SER A 180 -4.34 -10.06 8.49
C SER A 180 -5.82 -9.68 8.47
N PHE A 181 -6.24 -8.84 7.52
CA PHE A 181 -7.66 -8.48 7.38
C PHE A 181 -8.53 -9.68 7.05
N GLY A 182 -8.06 -10.58 6.18
CA GLY A 182 -8.78 -11.80 5.84
C GLY A 182 -8.94 -12.73 7.04
N ASP A 183 -7.85 -13.00 7.78
CA ASP A 183 -7.89 -13.82 8.99
C ASP A 183 -8.78 -13.20 10.08
N SER A 184 -8.75 -11.88 10.20
CA SER A 184 -9.62 -11.14 11.15
C SER A 184 -11.09 -11.28 10.79
N ALA A 185 -11.44 -11.16 9.50
CA ALA A 185 -12.82 -11.36 9.03
C ALA A 185 -13.31 -12.79 9.29
N GLU A 186 -12.49 -13.82 9.02
CA GLU A 186 -12.81 -15.20 9.34
C GLU A 186 -12.93 -15.43 10.86
N SER A 187 -12.01 -14.84 11.65
CA SER A 187 -12.04 -14.97 13.11
C SER A 187 -13.27 -14.30 13.72
N LEU A 188 -13.73 -13.17 13.17
CA LEU A 188 -15.00 -12.53 13.53
C LEU A 188 -16.19 -13.43 13.23
N LYS A 189 -16.24 -13.99 12.02
CA LYS A 189 -17.29 -14.91 11.57
C LYS A 189 -17.36 -16.15 12.44
N ASP A 190 -16.21 -16.69 12.83
CA ASP A 190 -16.10 -17.85 13.72
C ASP A 190 -16.28 -17.51 15.21
N LYS A 191 -16.47 -16.22 15.56
CA LYS A 191 -16.58 -15.72 16.94
C LYS A 191 -15.35 -16.03 17.79
N LYS A 192 -14.17 -16.10 17.17
CA LYS A 192 -12.88 -16.28 17.85
C LYS A 192 -12.30 -14.97 18.37
N ILE A 193 -12.72 -13.85 17.76
CA ILE A 193 -12.43 -12.50 18.22
C ILE A 193 -13.72 -11.69 18.30
N ASP A 194 -13.71 -10.63 19.10
CA ASP A 194 -14.86 -9.75 19.33
C ASP A 194 -14.90 -8.55 18.38
N ALA A 195 -13.72 -8.04 18.03
CA ALA A 195 -13.56 -6.89 17.12
C ALA A 195 -12.21 -6.96 16.37
N ALA A 196 -12.10 -6.19 15.29
CA ALA A 196 -10.87 -6.04 14.53
C ALA A 196 -10.67 -4.60 14.06
N PHE A 197 -9.45 -4.08 14.21
CA PHE A 197 -9.01 -2.87 13.53
C PHE A 197 -8.61 -3.19 12.10
N ILE A 198 -9.21 -2.49 11.14
CA ILE A 198 -8.91 -2.55 9.72
C ILE A 198 -8.69 -1.12 9.26
N VAL A 199 -7.45 -0.75 8.97
CA VAL A 199 -7.09 0.58 8.46
C VAL A 199 -6.80 0.46 6.98
N ALA A 200 -7.74 0.90 6.19
CA ALA A 200 -7.73 0.74 4.74
C ALA A 200 -8.77 1.66 4.10
N GLY A 201 -8.67 1.86 2.79
CA GLY A 201 -9.70 2.57 2.03
C GLY A 201 -11.02 1.81 2.04
N ALA A 202 -12.09 2.45 2.53
CA ALA A 202 -13.44 1.92 2.45
C ALA A 202 -14.05 2.15 1.04
N PRO A 203 -14.79 1.17 0.48
CA PRO A 203 -15.04 -0.17 1.00
C PRO A 203 -13.81 -1.08 0.93
N THR A 204 -13.54 -1.81 2.02
CA THR A 204 -12.43 -2.78 2.11
C THR A 204 -12.94 -4.19 1.85
N THR A 205 -12.24 -4.96 1.00
CA THR A 205 -12.68 -6.30 0.56
C THR A 205 -13.03 -7.21 1.74
N ALA A 206 -12.18 -7.30 2.77
CA ALA A 206 -12.45 -8.13 3.94
C ALA A 206 -13.77 -7.81 4.65
N ILE A 207 -14.13 -6.52 4.74
CA ILE A 207 -15.39 -6.09 5.39
C ILE A 207 -16.58 -6.33 4.47
N VAL A 208 -16.43 -6.08 3.16
CA VAL A 208 -17.46 -6.38 2.15
C VAL A 208 -17.80 -7.86 2.19
N ASP A 209 -16.80 -8.74 2.14
CA ASP A 209 -17.00 -10.20 2.18
C ASP A 209 -17.68 -10.64 3.48
N LEU A 210 -17.26 -10.09 4.62
CA LEU A 210 -17.90 -10.36 5.91
C LEU A 210 -19.36 -9.92 5.90
N SER A 211 -19.68 -8.74 5.37
CA SER A 211 -21.03 -8.16 5.32
C SER A 211 -21.99 -8.95 4.44
N THR A 212 -21.49 -9.71 3.44
CA THR A 212 -22.33 -10.59 2.61
C THR A 212 -22.86 -11.79 3.38
N SER A 213 -22.19 -12.20 4.44
CA SER A 213 -22.51 -13.42 5.22
C SER A 213 -23.18 -13.12 6.57
N ALA A 214 -23.06 -11.91 7.09
CA ALA A 214 -23.59 -11.52 8.39
C ALA A 214 -23.74 -10.00 8.51
N GLN A 215 -24.55 -9.54 9.49
CA GLN A 215 -24.61 -8.13 9.82
C GLN A 215 -23.30 -7.71 10.48
N VAL A 216 -22.64 -6.71 9.90
CA VAL A 216 -21.46 -6.05 10.46
C VAL A 216 -21.87 -4.74 11.13
N TYR A 217 -21.08 -4.36 12.11
CA TYR A 217 -21.16 -3.07 12.80
C TYR A 217 -19.77 -2.45 12.79
N LEU A 218 -19.71 -1.14 12.67
CA LEU A 218 -18.49 -0.38 12.87
C LEU A 218 -18.61 0.42 14.17
N VAL A 219 -17.53 0.40 14.95
CA VAL A 219 -17.48 1.14 16.23
C VAL A 219 -17.11 2.58 15.94
N SER A 220 -17.94 3.51 16.37
CA SER A 220 -17.74 4.96 16.20
C SER A 220 -16.72 5.50 17.21
N ILE A 221 -15.97 6.51 16.80
CA ILE A 221 -15.15 7.36 17.68
C ILE A 221 -15.98 8.61 17.97
N ASP A 222 -16.25 8.89 19.23
CA ASP A 222 -17.02 10.07 19.64
C ASP A 222 -16.21 11.36 19.51
N ASP A 223 -16.89 12.51 19.54
CA ASP A 223 -16.30 13.82 19.28
C ASP A 223 -15.15 14.17 20.23
N GLU A 224 -15.26 13.83 21.54
CA GLU A 224 -14.24 14.13 22.55
C GLU A 224 -12.92 13.39 22.26
N HIS A 225 -13.03 12.10 21.95
CA HIS A 225 -11.87 11.26 21.65
C HIS A 225 -11.34 11.50 20.24
N MET A 226 -12.21 11.90 19.31
CA MET A 226 -11.82 12.41 17.98
C MET A 226 -10.93 13.65 18.14
N ASP A 227 -11.36 14.65 18.90
CA ASP A 227 -10.57 15.87 19.15
C ASP A 227 -9.23 15.54 19.81
N THR A 228 -9.20 14.56 20.72
CA THR A 228 -7.97 14.07 21.35
C THR A 228 -7.01 13.47 20.32
N LEU A 229 -7.49 12.63 19.42
CA LEU A 229 -6.68 12.02 18.35
C LEU A 229 -6.12 13.07 17.39
N LEU A 230 -6.98 13.99 16.92
CA LEU A 230 -6.57 15.07 16.01
C LEU A 230 -5.57 16.04 16.65
N ALA A 231 -5.66 16.28 17.95
CA ALA A 231 -4.69 17.10 18.67
C ALA A 231 -3.37 16.39 18.93
N SER A 232 -3.37 15.06 19.06
CA SER A 232 -2.18 14.26 19.36
C SER A 232 -1.31 13.96 18.15
N SER A 233 -1.90 13.94 16.94
CA SER A 233 -1.20 13.55 15.71
C SER A 233 -1.68 14.36 14.51
N PRO A 234 -0.76 15.02 13.78
CA PRO A 234 -1.07 15.78 12.58
C PRO A 234 -1.43 14.90 11.37
N TYR A 235 -1.28 13.58 11.49
CA TYR A 235 -1.51 12.65 10.39
C TYR A 235 -2.97 12.24 10.28
N TYR A 236 -3.76 12.37 11.36
CA TYR A 236 -5.18 12.04 11.35
C TYR A 236 -6.02 13.18 10.78
N SER A 237 -7.07 12.79 10.08
CA SER A 237 -8.19 13.68 9.71
C SER A 237 -9.50 13.03 10.10
N ALA A 238 -10.49 13.83 10.55
CA ALA A 238 -11.83 13.31 10.80
C ALA A 238 -12.44 12.76 9.51
N TYR A 239 -13.18 11.66 9.64
CA TYR A 239 -13.85 11.01 8.53
C TYR A 239 -15.19 10.40 8.98
N THR A 240 -16.15 10.34 8.07
CA THR A 240 -17.41 9.63 8.27
C THR A 240 -17.57 8.55 7.20
N ILE A 241 -17.74 7.31 7.64
CA ILE A 241 -18.06 6.19 6.76
C ILE A 241 -19.57 6.13 6.66
N ALA A 242 -20.13 6.34 5.47
CA ALA A 242 -21.57 6.29 5.25
C ALA A 242 -22.12 4.87 5.44
N ALA A 243 -23.32 4.78 5.97
CA ALA A 243 -23.98 3.50 6.32
C ALA A 243 -24.12 2.57 5.11
N ASP A 244 -24.34 3.11 3.91
CA ASP A 244 -24.54 2.36 2.69
C ASP A 244 -23.27 1.67 2.17
N VAL A 245 -22.07 2.06 2.64
CA VAL A 245 -20.80 1.44 2.25
C VAL A 245 -20.76 -0.05 2.61
N TYR A 246 -21.27 -0.42 3.78
CA TYR A 246 -21.29 -1.81 4.27
C TYR A 246 -22.68 -2.28 4.73
N GLY A 247 -23.72 -1.46 4.60
CA GLY A 247 -25.04 -1.75 5.12
C GLY A 247 -25.12 -1.71 6.64
N THR A 248 -24.31 -0.84 7.27
CA THR A 248 -24.37 -0.60 8.72
C THR A 248 -25.67 0.15 9.10
N PRO A 249 -26.14 0.06 10.36
CA PRO A 249 -27.39 0.72 10.76
C PRO A 249 -27.35 2.25 10.66
N GLU A 250 -26.17 2.87 10.78
CA GLU A 250 -25.95 4.31 10.79
C GLU A 250 -24.56 4.65 10.22
N ASP A 251 -24.36 5.93 9.91
CA ASP A 251 -23.05 6.47 9.56
C ASP A 251 -22.12 6.38 10.75
N VAL A 252 -20.82 6.16 10.49
CA VAL A 252 -19.83 5.94 11.53
C VAL A 252 -18.75 7.00 11.48
N GLN A 253 -18.58 7.74 12.56
CA GLN A 253 -17.48 8.69 12.71
C GLN A 253 -16.19 7.95 13.07
N THR A 254 -15.10 8.32 12.40
CA THR A 254 -13.78 7.77 12.60
C THR A 254 -12.69 8.75 12.19
N VAL A 255 -11.44 8.34 12.29
CA VAL A 255 -10.29 9.07 11.74
C VAL A 255 -9.73 8.34 10.52
N ALA A 256 -9.00 9.08 9.70
CA ALA A 256 -8.30 8.54 8.54
C ALA A 256 -6.88 9.11 8.45
N VAL A 257 -5.97 8.30 7.90
CA VAL A 257 -4.62 8.68 7.46
C VAL A 257 -4.55 8.66 5.94
N ALA A 258 -3.44 9.10 5.34
CA ALA A 258 -3.25 9.00 3.89
C ALA A 258 -2.58 7.67 3.53
N ALA A 259 -3.05 7.03 2.45
CA ALA A 259 -2.32 5.99 1.73
C ALA A 259 -1.31 6.64 0.79
N VAL A 260 -0.02 6.36 0.99
CA VAL A 260 1.09 6.94 0.25
C VAL A 260 1.85 5.85 -0.49
N VAL A 261 2.27 6.11 -1.71
CA VAL A 261 3.28 5.32 -2.40
C VAL A 261 4.64 5.92 -2.12
N LEU A 262 5.50 5.13 -1.49
CA LEU A 262 6.91 5.41 -1.30
C LEU A 262 7.71 4.79 -2.43
N VAL A 263 8.83 5.40 -2.75
CA VAL A 263 9.77 4.92 -3.75
C VAL A 263 11.17 4.98 -3.19
N ARG A 264 11.98 3.96 -3.47
CA ARG A 264 13.39 3.91 -3.06
C ARG A 264 14.19 4.97 -3.81
N ASP A 265 15.07 5.69 -3.13
CA ASP A 265 15.78 6.86 -3.66
C ASP A 265 16.73 6.56 -4.84
N ASP A 266 17.07 5.29 -5.08
CA ASP A 266 17.93 4.89 -6.22
C ASP A 266 17.15 4.55 -7.50
N VAL A 267 15.81 4.61 -7.48
CA VAL A 267 14.98 4.53 -8.68
C VAL A 267 15.20 5.80 -9.51
N SER A 268 15.29 5.68 -10.83
CA SER A 268 15.59 6.85 -11.67
C SER A 268 14.47 7.89 -11.65
N ASP A 269 14.84 9.17 -11.77
CA ASP A 269 13.87 10.27 -11.86
C ASP A 269 12.88 10.09 -13.01
N ASP A 270 13.36 9.57 -14.15
CA ASP A 270 12.52 9.35 -15.33
C ASP A 270 11.50 8.22 -15.10
N ASP A 271 11.87 7.15 -14.39
CA ASP A 271 10.95 6.06 -14.08
C ASP A 271 9.87 6.49 -13.08
N VAL A 272 10.25 7.23 -12.03
CA VAL A 272 9.29 7.76 -11.07
C VAL A 272 8.38 8.81 -11.70
N TYR A 273 8.93 9.70 -12.54
CA TYR A 273 8.12 10.64 -13.33
C TYR A 273 7.12 9.90 -14.21
N THR A 274 7.57 8.85 -14.93
CA THR A 274 6.70 8.03 -15.78
C THR A 274 5.61 7.34 -14.99
N PHE A 275 5.95 6.76 -13.83
CA PHE A 275 4.97 6.10 -12.95
C PHE A 275 3.89 7.08 -12.47
N VAL A 276 4.29 8.24 -11.93
CA VAL A 276 3.39 9.24 -11.36
C VAL A 276 2.53 9.89 -12.46
N SER A 277 3.15 10.36 -13.56
CA SER A 277 2.43 11.01 -14.65
C SER A 277 1.42 10.07 -15.30
N THR A 278 1.78 8.79 -15.52
CA THR A 278 0.85 7.82 -16.09
C THR A 278 -0.39 7.62 -15.23
N ILE A 279 -0.26 7.66 -13.91
CA ILE A 279 -1.40 7.54 -13.00
C ILE A 279 -2.28 8.80 -13.06
N PHE A 280 -1.69 9.98 -12.88
CA PHE A 280 -2.46 11.20 -12.71
C PHE A 280 -2.97 11.81 -14.02
N ASP A 281 -2.34 11.50 -15.16
CA ASP A 281 -2.85 11.88 -16.49
C ASP A 281 -4.02 10.98 -16.95
N ASN A 282 -4.29 9.86 -16.23
CA ASN A 282 -5.29 8.86 -16.63
C ASN A 282 -6.25 8.47 -15.50
N ILE A 283 -6.58 9.41 -14.61
CA ILE A 283 -7.46 9.19 -13.45
C ILE A 283 -8.79 8.55 -13.86
N ASP A 284 -9.42 9.04 -14.94
CA ASP A 284 -10.71 8.52 -15.40
C ASP A 284 -10.64 7.03 -15.76
N ALA A 285 -9.62 6.64 -16.52
CA ALA A 285 -9.44 5.24 -16.93
C ALA A 285 -9.09 4.32 -15.77
N ILE A 286 -8.38 4.81 -14.74
CA ILE A 286 -8.07 4.09 -13.51
C ILE A 286 -9.35 3.98 -12.64
N SER A 287 -10.17 5.03 -12.61
CA SER A 287 -11.45 5.05 -11.86
C SER A 287 -12.45 4.03 -12.39
N GLU A 288 -12.44 3.75 -13.69
CA GLU A 288 -13.25 2.68 -14.30
C GLU A 288 -12.81 1.27 -13.84
N GLN A 289 -11.55 1.11 -13.43
CA GLN A 289 -11.02 -0.19 -13.01
C GLN A 289 -11.10 -0.41 -11.48
N HIS A 290 -11.04 0.67 -10.70
CA HIS A 290 -11.13 0.60 -9.24
C HIS A 290 -11.67 1.89 -8.65
N GLY A 291 -12.64 1.79 -7.72
CA GLY A 291 -13.31 2.94 -7.12
C GLY A 291 -12.38 3.96 -6.46
N LYS A 292 -11.22 3.54 -5.97
CA LYS A 292 -10.19 4.44 -5.41
C LYS A 292 -9.55 5.36 -6.44
N GLY A 293 -9.66 5.06 -7.73
CA GLY A 293 -9.26 5.97 -8.79
C GLY A 293 -9.99 7.32 -8.72
N ALA A 294 -11.26 7.32 -8.33
CA ALA A 294 -12.06 8.54 -8.17
C ALA A 294 -11.62 9.43 -6.99
N GLU A 295 -10.79 8.93 -6.09
CA GLU A 295 -10.21 9.73 -4.98
C GLU A 295 -8.87 10.37 -5.34
N LEU A 296 -8.28 10.00 -6.48
CA LEU A 296 -7.01 10.57 -6.93
C LEU A 296 -7.18 12.06 -7.28
N SER A 297 -6.27 12.88 -6.76
CA SER A 297 -6.13 14.27 -7.16
C SER A 297 -4.70 14.74 -7.01
N LEU A 298 -4.27 15.66 -7.84
CA LEU A 298 -2.93 16.22 -7.80
C LEU A 298 -2.66 16.98 -6.49
N GLU A 299 -3.68 17.66 -5.97
CA GLU A 299 -3.61 18.38 -4.71
C GLU A 299 -3.36 17.45 -3.53
N PHE A 300 -4.06 16.30 -3.51
CA PHE A 300 -3.84 15.32 -2.45
C PHE A 300 -2.52 14.59 -2.62
N ALA A 301 -2.15 14.25 -3.86
CA ALA A 301 -0.89 13.57 -4.17
C ALA A 301 0.34 14.34 -3.68
N SER A 302 0.30 15.68 -3.76
CA SER A 302 1.38 16.59 -3.38
C SER A 302 1.24 17.20 -1.97
N SER A 303 0.35 16.65 -1.12
CA SER A 303 0.03 17.25 0.19
C SER A 303 0.90 16.78 1.36
N MET A 304 1.81 15.83 1.14
CA MET A 304 2.70 15.34 2.20
C MET A 304 3.76 16.38 2.55
N THR A 305 4.03 16.54 3.85
CA THR A 305 4.93 17.60 4.36
C THR A 305 6.02 17.11 5.29
N SER A 306 6.08 15.82 5.58
CA SER A 306 6.98 15.23 6.56
C SER A 306 8.16 14.47 5.95
N VAL A 307 8.05 14.07 4.68
CA VAL A 307 9.09 13.31 3.96
C VAL A 307 9.25 13.93 2.58
N PRO A 308 10.49 14.05 2.05
CA PRO A 308 10.73 14.59 0.72
C PRO A 308 10.02 13.80 -0.38
N TYR A 309 9.64 14.50 -1.44
CA TYR A 309 9.21 13.87 -2.68
C TYR A 309 10.41 13.41 -3.48
N HIS A 310 10.26 12.28 -4.17
CA HIS A 310 11.25 11.87 -5.16
C HIS A 310 11.38 12.92 -6.26
N PRO A 311 12.60 13.24 -6.76
CA PRO A 311 12.79 14.30 -7.76
C PRO A 311 11.91 14.12 -9.01
N GLY A 312 11.73 12.90 -9.49
CA GLY A 312 10.84 12.59 -10.62
C GLY A 312 9.37 12.93 -10.35
N ALA A 313 8.88 12.66 -9.12
CA ALA A 313 7.52 13.02 -8.71
C ALA A 313 7.37 14.54 -8.53
N ALA A 314 8.32 15.19 -7.85
CA ALA A 314 8.32 16.64 -7.66
C ALA A 314 8.31 17.39 -8.99
N LYS A 315 9.12 16.93 -9.96
CA LYS A 315 9.14 17.48 -11.31
C LYS A 315 7.77 17.43 -11.99
N TYR A 316 7.10 16.28 -11.93
CA TYR A 316 5.76 16.15 -12.52
C TYR A 316 4.77 17.12 -11.88
N TYR A 317 4.72 17.18 -10.53
CA TYR A 317 3.82 18.10 -9.83
C TYR A 317 4.07 19.57 -10.17
N GLU A 318 5.32 19.97 -10.29
CA GLU A 318 5.69 21.34 -10.69
C GLU A 318 5.26 21.67 -12.13
N GLU A 319 5.37 20.70 -13.06
CA GLU A 319 4.88 20.85 -14.43
C GLU A 319 3.35 20.96 -14.48
N GLN A 320 2.63 20.38 -13.51
CA GLN A 320 1.18 20.54 -13.35
C GLN A 320 0.80 21.86 -12.62
N GLY A 321 1.76 22.71 -12.29
CA GLY A 321 1.54 24.02 -11.65
C GLY A 321 1.42 23.97 -10.14
N LEU A 322 1.74 22.84 -9.48
CA LEU A 322 1.81 22.73 -8.03
C LEU A 322 3.17 23.19 -7.52
N THR A 323 3.22 23.61 -6.26
CA THR A 323 4.48 24.04 -5.64
C THR A 323 4.91 23.01 -4.60
N ILE A 324 6.03 22.33 -4.83
CA ILE A 324 6.70 21.52 -3.82
C ILE A 324 7.71 22.43 -3.09
N PRO A 325 7.59 22.59 -1.76
CA PRO A 325 8.55 23.36 -0.98
C PRO A 325 9.98 22.81 -1.12
N ASP A 326 10.99 23.70 -1.14
CA ASP A 326 12.38 23.28 -1.35
C ASP A 326 12.91 22.29 -0.31
N TYR A 327 12.38 22.31 0.92
CA TYR A 327 12.77 21.36 1.96
C TYR A 327 12.15 19.96 1.77
N LEU A 328 11.29 19.80 0.77
CA LEU A 328 10.65 18.53 0.39
C LEU A 328 11.09 18.03 -0.99
N LYS A 329 12.20 18.56 -1.51
CA LYS A 329 12.79 18.15 -2.80
C LYS A 329 14.09 17.37 -2.60
#